data_daa0217eaab6c184ba76f3533af0a7ce
#
_entry.id   daa0217eaab6c184ba76f3533af0a7ce
#
_cell.length_a   1.000
_cell.length_b   1.000
_cell.length_c   1.000
_cell.angle_alpha   90.00
_cell.angle_beta   90.00
_cell.angle_gamma   90.00
#
_symmetry.space_group_name_H-M   'P 1'
#
loop_
_entity.id
_entity.type
_entity.pdbx_description
1 polymer ?
#
loop_
_entity_poly.entity_id
_entity_poly.type
_entity_poly.pdbx_seq_one_letter_code
_entity_poly.pdbx_strand_id
1 'polypeptide(L)'
;MLIAAFSSLFATAQSNKAKTILDKTASVIRSAGDIKAVFSAQSSMGKMNGTIYIHKSMLHLQSGEVKCWYDGKTLWTYRKSTNEVNITTPTQAEKQSLNPYLFINLYKRGYNATMKETNLRGKPCYEITLNATSRSTKLTKMVVYIEKKTYHPLKVCMQRSKNNTNIDILQCHTKQKFNERTFKFRKNEYSGVEIIDLR
;
A
#
# COMPACT_ATOMS: atom_id res chain seq x y z
N MET A 1 -38.82 10.65 21.90
CA MET A 1 -37.36 10.95 21.97
C MET A 1 -36.53 9.69 22.22
N LEU A 2 -36.75 8.59 21.45
CA LEU A 2 -36.09 7.28 21.66
C LEU A 2 -35.36 6.74 20.40
N ILE A 3 -35.31 7.49 19.29
CA ILE A 3 -34.76 7.01 18.03
C ILE A 3 -33.24 7.35 17.86
N ALA A 4 -32.70 8.31 18.62
CA ALA A 4 -31.30 8.74 18.48
C ALA A 4 -30.29 7.81 19.18
N ALA A 5 -30.68 6.99 20.15
CA ALA A 5 -29.78 6.13 20.91
C ALA A 5 -29.38 4.83 20.14
N PHE A 6 -30.22 4.36 19.20
CA PHE A 6 -29.92 3.14 18.42
C PHE A 6 -28.86 3.33 17.37
N SER A 7 -28.77 4.54 16.77
CA SER A 7 -27.81 4.81 15.69
C SER A 7 -26.35 4.83 16.18
N SER A 8 -26.09 5.25 17.42
CA SER A 8 -24.74 5.34 17.98
C SER A 8 -24.16 3.97 18.35
N LEU A 9 -24.99 3.04 18.79
CA LEU A 9 -24.55 1.67 19.12
C LEU A 9 -24.14 0.88 17.87
N PHE A 10 -24.86 1.04 16.76
CA PHE A 10 -24.50 0.39 15.48
C PHE A 10 -23.19 0.95 14.89
N ALA A 11 -22.96 2.24 14.98
CA ALA A 11 -21.74 2.87 14.48
C ALA A 11 -20.49 2.42 15.26
N THR A 12 -20.60 2.28 16.58
CA THR A 12 -19.52 1.80 17.46
C THR A 12 -19.18 0.33 17.19
N ALA A 13 -20.21 -0.50 17.04
CA ALA A 13 -20.04 -1.92 16.72
C ALA A 13 -19.35 -2.13 15.36
N GLN A 14 -19.74 -1.37 14.33
CA GLN A 14 -19.11 -1.42 13.02
C GLN A 14 -17.65 -0.95 13.06
N SER A 15 -17.32 0.09 13.82
CA SER A 15 -15.96 0.57 14.00
C SER A 15 -15.06 -0.47 14.66
N ASN A 16 -15.56 -1.13 15.72
CA ASN A 16 -14.81 -2.19 16.40
C ASN A 16 -14.56 -3.40 15.50
N LYS A 17 -15.58 -3.81 14.72
CA LYS A 17 -15.46 -4.91 13.75
C LYS A 17 -14.45 -4.59 12.64
N ALA A 18 -14.46 -3.35 12.11
CA ALA A 18 -13.47 -2.88 11.13
C ALA A 18 -12.05 -2.95 11.67
N LYS A 19 -11.81 -2.51 12.91
CA LYS A 19 -10.50 -2.59 13.57
C LYS A 19 -10.02 -4.03 13.73
N THR A 20 -10.89 -4.93 14.18
CA THR A 20 -10.58 -6.37 14.33
C THR A 20 -10.14 -6.98 13.00
N ILE A 21 -10.81 -6.66 11.89
CA ILE A 21 -10.46 -7.15 10.55
C ILE A 21 -9.11 -6.59 10.11
N LEU A 22 -8.86 -5.29 10.34
CA LEU A 22 -7.59 -4.66 10.03
C LEU A 22 -6.43 -5.22 10.86
N ASP A 23 -6.64 -5.50 12.16
CA ASP A 23 -5.65 -6.15 13.02
C ASP A 23 -5.29 -7.55 12.53
N LYS A 24 -6.31 -8.33 12.12
CA LYS A 24 -6.11 -9.65 11.54
C LYS A 24 -5.36 -9.58 10.20
N THR A 25 -5.73 -8.66 9.32
CA THR A 25 -5.02 -8.39 8.06
C THR A 25 -3.56 -8.01 8.33
N ALA A 26 -3.31 -7.13 9.31
CA ALA A 26 -1.97 -6.75 9.73
C ALA A 26 -1.15 -7.96 10.22
N SER A 27 -1.76 -8.86 11.00
CA SER A 27 -1.12 -10.09 11.45
C SER A 27 -0.77 -11.01 10.30
N VAL A 28 -1.71 -11.25 9.37
CA VAL A 28 -1.49 -12.07 8.18
C VAL A 28 -0.34 -11.53 7.33
N ILE A 29 -0.31 -10.21 7.09
CA ILE A 29 0.76 -9.59 6.29
C ILE A 29 2.11 -9.68 7.01
N ARG A 30 2.19 -9.46 8.33
CA ARG A 30 3.44 -9.60 9.09
C ARG A 30 3.97 -11.03 9.09
N SER A 31 3.09 -12.02 9.11
CA SER A 31 3.47 -13.45 9.08
C SER A 31 3.66 -14.01 7.67
N ALA A 32 3.41 -13.21 6.64
CA ALA A 32 3.46 -13.67 5.25
C ALA A 32 4.88 -13.96 4.73
N GLY A 33 5.93 -13.60 5.48
CA GLY A 33 7.31 -13.69 5.01
C GLY A 33 7.56 -12.73 3.85
N ASP A 34 8.40 -13.15 2.91
CA ASP A 34 8.64 -12.37 1.70
C ASP A 34 7.43 -12.45 0.77
N ILE A 35 7.11 -11.31 0.15
CA ILE A 35 5.91 -11.16 -0.69
C ILE A 35 6.32 -10.71 -2.10
N LYS A 36 5.74 -11.38 -3.11
CA LYS A 36 5.69 -10.90 -4.50
C LYS A 36 4.25 -10.61 -4.85
N ALA A 37 3.93 -9.39 -5.28
CA ALA A 37 2.59 -9.05 -5.73
C ALA A 37 2.60 -8.38 -7.11
N VAL A 38 1.65 -8.75 -7.95
CA VAL A 38 1.36 -8.10 -9.24
C VAL A 38 0.22 -7.14 -9.01
N PHE A 39 0.36 -5.91 -9.49
CA PHE A 39 -0.63 -4.86 -9.29
C PHE A 39 -0.92 -4.07 -10.56
N SER A 40 -2.09 -3.44 -10.58
CA SER A 40 -2.45 -2.38 -11.51
C SER A 40 -2.84 -1.15 -10.68
N ALA A 41 -2.21 -0.03 -10.95
CA ALA A 41 -2.51 1.25 -10.30
C ALA A 41 -3.06 2.25 -11.32
N GLN A 42 -4.10 2.99 -10.94
CA GLN A 42 -4.67 4.09 -11.71
C GLN A 42 -4.67 5.34 -10.85
N SER A 43 -4.11 6.43 -11.39
CA SER A 43 -4.09 7.75 -10.75
C SER A 43 -4.36 8.85 -11.76
N SER A 44 -4.36 10.11 -11.32
CA SER A 44 -4.41 11.28 -12.21
C SER A 44 -3.20 11.36 -13.18
N MET A 45 -2.09 10.72 -12.84
CA MET A 45 -0.89 10.65 -13.68
C MET A 45 -0.93 9.51 -14.71
N GLY A 46 -2.02 8.73 -14.76
CA GLY A 46 -2.19 7.62 -15.68
C GLY A 46 -2.25 6.25 -14.99
N LYS A 47 -2.11 5.22 -15.82
CA LYS A 47 -2.14 3.81 -15.41
C LYS A 47 -0.73 3.25 -15.35
N MET A 48 -0.45 2.48 -14.31
CA MET A 48 0.81 1.76 -14.12
C MET A 48 0.51 0.30 -13.73
N ASN A 49 1.10 -0.64 -14.44
CA ASN A 49 1.10 -2.05 -14.06
C ASN A 49 2.51 -2.43 -13.62
N GLY A 50 2.60 -3.31 -12.64
CA GLY A 50 3.91 -3.68 -12.14
C GLY A 50 3.91 -4.87 -11.19
N THR A 51 5.11 -5.20 -10.75
CA THR A 51 5.37 -6.19 -9.71
C THR A 51 6.12 -5.52 -8.57
N ILE A 52 5.72 -5.85 -7.36
CA ILE A 52 6.40 -5.43 -6.14
C ILE A 52 6.92 -6.64 -5.38
N TYR A 53 8.14 -6.54 -4.89
CA TYR A 53 8.80 -7.50 -4.03
C TYR A 53 9.05 -6.85 -2.68
N ILE A 54 8.75 -7.54 -1.61
CA ILE A 54 8.86 -7.02 -0.24
C ILE A 54 9.59 -8.06 0.61
N HIS A 55 10.62 -7.61 1.33
CA HIS A 55 11.31 -8.36 2.36
C HIS A 55 11.52 -7.46 3.58
N LYS A 56 10.85 -7.75 4.69
CA LYS A 56 10.88 -6.90 5.90
C LYS A 56 10.51 -5.43 5.56
N SER A 57 11.48 -4.50 5.72
CA SER A 57 11.34 -3.09 5.35
C SER A 57 11.84 -2.77 3.95
N MET A 58 12.43 -3.73 3.24
CA MET A 58 12.98 -3.56 1.89
C MET A 58 11.91 -3.75 0.83
N LEU A 59 12.08 -3.05 -0.29
CA LEU A 59 11.13 -3.06 -1.39
C LEU A 59 11.87 -2.98 -2.72
N HIS A 60 11.38 -3.75 -3.70
CA HIS A 60 11.72 -3.60 -5.10
C HIS A 60 10.44 -3.52 -5.92
N LEU A 61 10.25 -2.44 -6.66
CA LEU A 61 9.11 -2.23 -7.56
C LEU A 61 9.61 -2.21 -8.99
N GLN A 62 8.91 -2.94 -9.85
CA GLN A 62 9.16 -2.98 -11.29
C GLN A 62 7.88 -2.60 -12.02
N SER A 63 7.95 -1.55 -12.84
CA SER A 63 6.95 -1.22 -13.85
C SER A 63 7.66 -1.05 -15.20
N GLY A 64 6.89 -0.83 -16.29
CA GLY A 64 7.48 -0.65 -17.61
C GLY A 64 8.44 0.54 -17.70
N GLU A 65 8.14 1.64 -17.01
CA GLU A 65 8.86 2.92 -17.10
C GLU A 65 9.71 3.24 -15.87
N VAL A 66 9.34 2.72 -14.71
CA VAL A 66 9.99 3.05 -13.44
C VAL A 66 10.34 1.76 -12.69
N LYS A 67 11.56 1.73 -12.16
CA LYS A 67 11.98 0.72 -11.18
C LYS A 67 12.48 1.42 -9.92
N CYS A 68 12.12 0.89 -8.77
CA CYS A 68 12.59 1.40 -7.49
C CYS A 68 13.17 0.27 -6.65
N TRP A 69 14.28 0.55 -5.98
CA TRP A 69 14.89 -0.33 -4.98
C TRP A 69 15.02 0.44 -3.68
N TYR A 70 14.65 -0.17 -2.59
CA TYR A 70 14.79 0.37 -1.25
C TYR A 70 15.35 -0.73 -0.33
N ASP A 71 16.54 -0.54 0.18
CA ASP A 71 17.25 -1.50 1.03
C ASP A 71 17.02 -1.30 2.54
N GLY A 72 16.05 -0.45 2.91
CA GLY A 72 15.79 -0.04 4.28
C GLY A 72 16.43 1.29 4.66
N LYS A 73 17.40 1.78 3.88
CA LYS A 73 18.11 3.06 4.10
C LYS A 73 18.08 3.95 2.87
N THR A 74 18.51 3.42 1.74
CA THR A 74 18.69 4.13 0.47
C THR A 74 17.58 3.74 -0.50
N LEU A 75 17.05 4.73 -1.20
CA LEU A 75 16.08 4.55 -2.30
C LEU A 75 16.75 4.91 -3.62
N TRP A 76 16.74 3.97 -4.55
CA TRP A 76 17.13 4.18 -5.96
C TRP A 76 15.87 4.18 -6.80
N THR A 77 15.72 5.18 -7.65
CA THR A 77 14.62 5.30 -8.60
C THR A 77 15.15 5.46 -10.01
N TYR A 78 15.01 4.41 -10.80
CA TYR A 78 15.37 4.38 -12.21
C TYR A 78 14.18 4.79 -13.07
N ARG A 79 14.40 5.69 -14.01
CA ARG A 79 13.46 6.09 -15.07
C ARG A 79 14.01 5.66 -16.42
N LYS A 80 13.25 4.82 -17.13
CA LYS A 80 13.64 4.29 -18.42
C LYS A 80 13.72 5.41 -19.48
N SER A 81 12.77 6.35 -19.48
CA SER A 81 12.67 7.42 -20.47
C SER A 81 13.89 8.36 -20.49
N THR A 82 14.54 8.57 -19.36
CA THR A 82 15.73 9.42 -19.24
C THR A 82 17.03 8.63 -19.05
N ASN A 83 16.94 7.30 -18.84
CA ASN A 83 18.05 6.43 -18.46
C ASN A 83 18.83 6.93 -17.24
N GLU A 84 18.11 7.46 -16.24
CA GLU A 84 18.66 8.06 -15.02
C GLU A 84 18.28 7.24 -13.78
N VAL A 85 19.19 7.23 -12.80
CA VAL A 85 18.94 6.74 -11.45
C VAL A 85 19.14 7.84 -10.44
N ASN A 86 18.07 8.22 -9.76
CA ASN A 86 18.14 9.09 -8.59
C ASN A 86 18.38 8.28 -7.33
N ILE A 87 19.34 8.69 -6.51
CA ILE A 87 19.65 8.08 -5.21
C ILE A 87 19.21 9.06 -4.12
N THR A 88 18.36 8.61 -3.21
CA THR A 88 17.86 9.44 -2.10
C THR A 88 17.89 8.68 -0.78
N THR A 89 17.88 9.42 0.33
CA THR A 89 17.58 8.88 1.66
C THR A 89 16.16 9.32 2.02
N PRO A 90 15.16 8.44 1.93
CA PRO A 90 13.77 8.84 2.15
C PRO A 90 13.52 9.26 3.59
N THR A 91 12.76 10.34 3.75
CA THR A 91 12.22 10.81 5.03
C THR A 91 11.27 9.77 5.64
N GLN A 92 10.91 9.93 6.92
CA GLN A 92 9.93 9.03 7.56
C GLN A 92 8.58 9.01 6.84
N ALA A 93 8.13 10.16 6.33
CA ALA A 93 6.87 10.26 5.58
C ALA A 93 6.96 9.52 4.22
N GLU A 94 8.10 9.61 3.54
CA GLU A 94 8.36 8.89 2.29
C GLU A 94 8.50 7.38 2.52
N LYS A 95 9.24 6.95 3.55
CA LYS A 95 9.31 5.53 3.97
C LYS A 95 7.93 4.96 4.22
N GLN A 96 7.07 5.73 4.87
CA GLN A 96 5.68 5.37 5.05
C GLN A 96 4.95 5.22 3.70
N SER A 97 5.17 6.05 2.74
CA SER A 97 4.54 6.00 1.41
C SER A 97 5.05 4.86 0.54
N LEU A 98 6.28 4.40 0.76
CA LEU A 98 6.87 3.27 0.04
C LEU A 98 6.23 1.92 0.42
N ASN A 99 5.75 1.78 1.65
CA ASN A 99 5.14 0.53 2.10
C ASN A 99 3.66 0.45 1.64
N PRO A 100 3.31 -0.42 0.70
CA PRO A 100 1.93 -0.57 0.22
C PRO A 100 0.95 -1.05 1.31
N TYR A 101 1.47 -1.56 2.43
CA TYR A 101 0.66 -2.01 3.57
C TYR A 101 0.54 -0.98 4.69
N LEU A 102 0.89 0.27 4.44
CA LEU A 102 0.78 1.36 5.43
C LEU A 102 -0.60 1.54 6.02
N PHE A 103 -1.64 1.28 5.22
CA PHE A 103 -3.02 1.38 5.68
C PHE A 103 -3.26 0.55 6.96
N ILE A 104 -2.49 -0.51 7.17
CA ILE A 104 -2.58 -1.40 8.34
C ILE A 104 -2.34 -0.65 9.66
N ASN A 105 -1.65 0.47 9.63
CA ASN A 105 -1.35 1.26 10.83
C ASN A 105 -2.15 2.58 10.89
N LEU A 106 -2.71 3.04 9.78
CA LEU A 106 -3.42 4.33 9.70
C LEU A 106 -4.65 4.37 10.60
N TYR A 107 -5.41 3.27 10.68
CA TYR A 107 -6.63 3.21 11.49
C TYR A 107 -6.37 3.34 13.00
N LYS A 108 -5.13 3.17 13.45
CA LYS A 108 -4.75 3.31 14.86
C LYS A 108 -4.69 4.77 15.30
N ARG A 109 -4.48 5.69 14.36
CA ARG A 109 -4.32 7.13 14.67
C ARG A 109 -4.92 7.99 13.56
N GLY A 110 -5.88 8.83 13.93
CA GLY A 110 -6.39 9.89 13.06
C GLY A 110 -7.36 9.44 11.96
N TYR A 111 -7.95 8.24 12.06
CA TYR A 111 -8.99 7.78 11.14
C TYR A 111 -10.13 7.08 11.86
N ASN A 112 -11.35 7.39 11.42
CA ASN A 112 -12.53 6.62 11.75
C ASN A 112 -12.70 5.49 10.75
N ALA A 113 -12.88 4.27 11.25
CA ALA A 113 -13.04 3.08 10.44
C ALA A 113 -14.50 2.63 10.42
N THR A 114 -15.03 2.35 9.23
CA THR A 114 -16.32 1.66 9.02
C THR A 114 -16.11 0.47 8.10
N MET A 115 -17.01 -0.52 8.15
CA MET A 115 -16.93 -1.68 7.29
C MET A 115 -18.30 -2.08 6.76
N LYS A 116 -18.31 -2.66 5.57
CA LYS A 116 -19.43 -3.43 5.04
C LYS A 116 -18.91 -4.69 4.36
N GLU A 117 -19.79 -5.64 4.17
CA GLU A 117 -19.50 -6.84 3.39
C GLU A 117 -19.87 -6.61 1.94
N THR A 118 -19.04 -7.12 1.02
CA THR A 118 -19.23 -6.95 -0.42
C THR A 118 -18.58 -8.11 -1.18
N ASN A 119 -18.63 -8.04 -2.51
CA ASN A 119 -17.92 -8.95 -3.40
C ASN A 119 -17.02 -8.14 -4.34
N LEU A 120 -15.80 -8.58 -4.56
CA LEU A 120 -14.88 -8.00 -5.51
C LEU A 120 -14.28 -9.10 -6.39
N ARG A 121 -14.51 -9.01 -7.69
CA ARG A 121 -14.01 -9.99 -8.68
C ARG A 121 -14.39 -11.44 -8.31
N GLY A 122 -15.65 -11.67 -7.90
CA GLY A 122 -16.15 -12.98 -7.49
C GLY A 122 -15.73 -13.44 -6.09
N LYS A 123 -14.96 -12.64 -5.35
CA LYS A 123 -14.48 -12.98 -4.00
C LYS A 123 -15.25 -12.24 -2.92
N PRO A 124 -15.80 -12.92 -1.91
CA PRO A 124 -16.37 -12.27 -0.74
C PRO A 124 -15.34 -11.45 0.01
N CYS A 125 -15.65 -10.18 0.28
CA CYS A 125 -14.72 -9.20 0.85
C CYS A 125 -15.35 -8.43 2.01
N TYR A 126 -14.48 -7.90 2.85
CA TYR A 126 -14.74 -6.74 3.69
C TYR A 126 -14.29 -5.49 2.95
N GLU A 127 -15.19 -4.53 2.76
CA GLU A 127 -14.85 -3.18 2.33
C GLU A 127 -14.71 -2.32 3.58
N ILE A 128 -13.48 -1.89 3.88
CA ILE A 128 -13.19 -1.04 5.03
C ILE A 128 -12.89 0.36 4.54
N THR A 129 -13.65 1.32 5.03
CA THR A 129 -13.44 2.74 4.76
C THR A 129 -12.80 3.41 5.97
N LEU A 130 -11.68 4.07 5.74
CA LEU A 130 -10.96 4.91 6.70
C LEU A 130 -11.14 6.36 6.29
N ASN A 131 -11.80 7.16 7.12
CA ASN A 131 -11.95 8.61 6.92
C ASN A 131 -11.06 9.34 7.92
N ALA A 132 -10.26 10.29 7.45
CA ALA A 132 -9.42 11.11 8.31
C ALA A 132 -10.28 11.92 9.29
N THR A 133 -9.85 12.01 10.55
CA THR A 133 -10.53 12.81 11.59
C THR A 133 -10.15 14.29 11.52
N SER A 134 -9.02 14.62 10.86
CA SER A 134 -8.55 15.99 10.66
C SER A 134 -8.58 16.39 9.19
N ARG A 135 -9.06 17.61 8.91
CA ARG A 135 -9.08 18.19 7.56
C ARG A 135 -7.68 18.52 7.02
N SER A 136 -6.67 18.66 7.88
CA SER A 136 -5.27 18.90 7.48
C SER A 136 -4.55 17.65 6.97
N THR A 137 -5.17 16.48 7.11
CA THR A 137 -4.57 15.22 6.68
C THR A 137 -4.55 15.11 5.16
N LYS A 138 -3.35 14.92 4.56
CA LYS A 138 -3.18 14.80 3.10
C LYS A 138 -3.94 13.62 2.50
N LEU A 139 -4.04 12.49 3.19
CA LEU A 139 -4.82 11.32 2.82
C LEU A 139 -6.17 11.40 3.52
N THR A 140 -7.19 11.94 2.85
CA THR A 140 -8.50 12.25 3.46
C THR A 140 -9.37 11.01 3.63
N LYS A 141 -9.26 10.05 2.70
CA LYS A 141 -10.02 8.81 2.72
C LYS A 141 -9.22 7.67 2.13
N MET A 142 -9.37 6.48 2.70
CA MET A 142 -8.88 5.23 2.13
C MET A 142 -9.99 4.17 2.17
N VAL A 143 -10.11 3.38 1.10
CA VAL A 143 -10.98 2.20 1.07
C VAL A 143 -10.13 0.98 0.77
N VAL A 144 -10.22 -0.04 1.61
CA VAL A 144 -9.49 -1.28 1.45
C VAL A 144 -10.47 -2.43 1.30
N TYR A 145 -10.31 -3.23 0.24
CA TYR A 145 -11.05 -4.46 0.02
C TYR A 145 -10.20 -5.63 0.48
N ILE A 146 -10.66 -6.36 1.48
CA ILE A 146 -9.95 -7.46 2.12
C ILE A 146 -10.73 -8.75 1.87
N GLU A 147 -10.08 -9.75 1.26
CA GLU A 147 -10.69 -11.07 1.02
C GLU A 147 -11.03 -11.73 2.36
N LYS A 148 -12.27 -12.20 2.53
CA LYS A 148 -12.73 -12.82 3.78
C LYS A 148 -11.99 -14.11 4.12
N LYS A 149 -11.65 -14.91 3.11
CA LYS A 149 -10.99 -16.21 3.29
C LYS A 149 -9.55 -16.09 3.78
N THR A 150 -8.79 -15.18 3.19
CA THR A 150 -7.33 -15.08 3.37
C THR A 150 -6.88 -13.88 4.18
N TYR A 151 -7.74 -12.89 4.37
CA TYR A 151 -7.43 -11.57 4.92
C TYR A 151 -6.35 -10.80 4.13
N HIS A 152 -6.10 -11.19 2.87
CA HIS A 152 -5.24 -10.44 1.98
C HIS A 152 -6.00 -9.27 1.35
N PRO A 153 -5.38 -8.09 1.21
CA PRO A 153 -5.96 -6.99 0.47
C PRO A 153 -6.03 -7.32 -1.02
N LEU A 154 -7.17 -7.04 -1.64
CA LEU A 154 -7.39 -7.18 -3.07
C LEU A 154 -7.36 -5.85 -3.81
N LYS A 155 -7.73 -4.76 -3.13
CA LYS A 155 -7.76 -3.42 -3.70
C LYS A 155 -7.58 -2.38 -2.61
N VAL A 156 -6.88 -1.30 -2.94
CA VAL A 156 -6.72 -0.11 -2.09
C VAL A 156 -7.04 1.12 -2.92
N CYS A 157 -8.02 1.92 -2.46
CA CYS A 157 -8.37 3.22 -3.04
C CYS A 157 -7.95 4.31 -2.06
N MET A 158 -7.14 5.26 -2.51
CA MET A 158 -6.66 6.38 -1.71
C MET A 158 -7.14 7.69 -2.29
N GLN A 159 -7.77 8.51 -1.47
CA GLN A 159 -8.20 9.86 -1.83
C GLN A 159 -7.32 10.88 -1.10
N ARG A 160 -6.65 11.70 -1.87
CA ARG A 160 -5.86 12.84 -1.40
C ARG A 160 -6.46 14.13 -1.94
N SER A 161 -6.13 15.28 -1.33
CA SER A 161 -6.71 16.58 -1.71
C SER A 161 -6.65 16.89 -3.21
N LYS A 162 -5.61 16.42 -3.92
CA LYS A 162 -5.40 16.69 -5.35
C LYS A 162 -5.36 15.44 -6.23
N ASN A 163 -5.26 14.24 -5.66
CA ASN A 163 -5.04 13.02 -6.43
C ASN A 163 -5.76 11.83 -5.80
N ASN A 164 -6.46 11.08 -6.64
CA ASN A 164 -6.99 9.77 -6.28
C ASN A 164 -6.10 8.68 -6.87
N THR A 165 -5.85 7.63 -6.09
CA THR A 165 -5.09 6.47 -6.56
C THR A 165 -5.86 5.21 -6.23
N ASN A 166 -6.09 4.37 -7.23
CA ASN A 166 -6.67 3.04 -7.07
C ASN A 166 -5.61 2.01 -7.39
N ILE A 167 -5.39 1.05 -6.51
CA ILE A 167 -4.42 -0.03 -6.66
C ILE A 167 -5.18 -1.35 -6.57
N ASP A 168 -5.25 -2.08 -7.66
CA ASP A 168 -5.75 -3.44 -7.71
C ASP A 168 -4.60 -4.42 -7.52
N ILE A 169 -4.69 -5.30 -6.54
CA ILE A 169 -3.74 -6.40 -6.32
C ILE A 169 -4.27 -7.59 -7.10
N LEU A 170 -3.57 -7.93 -8.19
CA LEU A 170 -4.00 -8.95 -9.14
C LEU A 170 -3.54 -10.34 -8.70
N GLN A 171 -2.31 -10.43 -8.17
CA GLN A 171 -1.72 -11.66 -7.62
C GLN A 171 -0.92 -11.31 -6.37
N CYS A 172 -0.91 -12.22 -5.41
CA CYS A 172 -0.12 -12.08 -4.19
C CYS A 172 0.44 -13.45 -3.80
N HIS A 173 1.77 -13.58 -3.85
CA HIS A 173 2.50 -14.77 -3.45
C HIS A 173 3.28 -14.47 -2.19
N THR A 174 2.98 -15.21 -1.13
CA THR A 174 3.63 -15.11 0.18
C THR A 174 4.68 -16.21 0.36
N LYS A 175 5.44 -16.17 1.49
CA LYS A 175 6.46 -17.16 1.84
C LYS A 175 7.53 -17.33 0.75
N GLN A 176 7.77 -16.27 -0.01
CA GLN A 176 8.87 -16.23 -0.96
C GLN A 176 10.21 -16.17 -0.20
N LYS A 177 11.30 -16.35 -0.92
CA LYS A 177 12.66 -16.18 -0.37
C LYS A 177 13.43 -15.29 -1.34
N PHE A 178 13.73 -14.07 -0.95
CA PHE A 178 14.51 -13.15 -1.76
C PHE A 178 15.88 -12.93 -1.13
N ASN A 179 16.89 -12.79 -2.02
CA ASN A 179 18.20 -12.33 -1.60
C ASN A 179 18.14 -10.80 -1.41
N GLU A 180 18.87 -10.27 -0.44
CA GLU A 180 18.94 -8.81 -0.19
C GLU A 180 19.44 -8.02 -1.39
N ARG A 181 20.20 -8.65 -2.28
CA ARG A 181 20.63 -8.06 -3.57
C ARG A 181 19.46 -7.66 -4.46
N THR A 182 18.29 -8.30 -4.32
CA THR A 182 17.05 -7.96 -5.04
C THR A 182 16.60 -6.53 -4.75
N PHE A 183 16.97 -5.99 -3.60
CA PHE A 183 16.52 -4.69 -3.10
C PHE A 183 17.57 -3.57 -3.26
N LYS A 184 18.63 -3.82 -4.02
CA LYS A 184 19.69 -2.87 -4.31
C LYS A 184 19.83 -2.63 -5.81
N PHE A 185 19.99 -1.38 -6.20
CA PHE A 185 20.36 -1.03 -7.57
C PHE A 185 21.77 -1.52 -7.89
N ARG A 186 21.95 -2.03 -9.10
CA ARG A 186 23.25 -2.49 -9.62
C ARG A 186 23.56 -1.82 -10.93
N LYS A 187 24.52 -0.92 -10.93
CA LYS A 187 24.93 -0.11 -12.09
C LYS A 187 25.32 -0.95 -13.30
N ASN A 188 25.98 -2.08 -13.09
CA ASN A 188 26.43 -2.97 -14.17
C ASN A 188 25.30 -3.62 -14.98
N GLU A 189 24.06 -3.57 -14.51
CA GLU A 189 22.87 -4.04 -15.23
C GLU A 189 22.24 -2.96 -16.12
N TYR A 190 22.77 -1.72 -16.11
CA TYR A 190 22.22 -0.56 -16.79
C TYR A 190 23.31 0.17 -17.57
N SER A 191 23.43 -0.15 -18.88
CA SER A 191 24.42 0.50 -19.75
C SER A 191 24.13 1.98 -19.92
N GLY A 192 25.17 2.84 -19.78
CA GLY A 192 25.06 4.28 -19.99
C GLY A 192 24.14 5.01 -19.02
N VAL A 193 23.78 4.38 -17.89
CA VAL A 193 22.89 5.02 -16.90
C VAL A 193 23.61 6.22 -16.23
N GLU A 194 22.92 7.36 -16.18
CA GLU A 194 23.31 8.51 -15.38
C GLU A 194 22.87 8.31 -13.93
N ILE A 195 23.79 8.57 -12.99
CA ILE A 195 23.52 8.46 -11.55
C ILE A 195 23.51 9.84 -10.95
N ILE A 196 22.38 10.23 -10.37
CA ILE A 196 22.16 11.49 -9.68
C ILE A 196 22.01 11.20 -8.19
N ASP A 197 23.06 11.47 -7.41
CA ASP A 197 23.05 11.28 -5.95
C ASP A 197 22.52 12.55 -5.28
N LEU A 198 21.35 12.43 -4.66
CA LEU A 198 20.61 13.51 -3.99
C LEU A 198 20.59 13.35 -2.45
N ARG A 199 21.50 12.56 -1.89
CA ARG A 199 21.54 12.31 -0.44
C ARG A 199 22.24 13.43 0.32
#